data_ea8d370d666472c3de639d711a991764
#
_entry.id   ea8d370d666472c3de639d711a991764
#
_cell.length_a   1.000
_cell.length_b   1.000
_cell.length_c   1.000
_cell.angle_alpha   90.00
_cell.angle_beta   90.00
_cell.angle_gamma   90.00
#
_symmetry.space_group_name_H-M   'P 1'
#
loop_
_entity.id
_entity.type
_entity.pdbx_description
1 polymer ?
#
loop_
_entity_poly.entity_id
_entity_poly.type
_entity_poly.pdbx_seq_one_letter_code
_entity_poly.pdbx_strand_id
1 'polypeptide(L)'
;MHYYLSTWWRWFRRCGYSRGFGVQSPSAYSFIRYVINEHYPYYAYQELQDQFPQLNRREHKVGRLLLRLSNHWQPAIRLGNHHIFDAYLKAGCMNAEAFEIADNLSLLDKNVKTMVVVDLDKLPMEFVLKNLLPLCHSQVMLVLLGNLHARKTYSSWLRLQESEFSGITYDLYYVGVVFFDHKIYKQHYRVNF
;
A
#
# COMPACT_ATOMS: atom_id res chain seq x y z
N MET A 1 11.53 -7.11 25.04
CA MET A 1 12.30 -5.85 25.16
C MET A 1 13.03 -5.47 23.87
N HIS A 2 13.74 -6.36 23.17
CA HIS A 2 14.41 -6.10 21.89
C HIS A 2 13.51 -5.57 20.75
N TYR A 3 12.25 -5.98 20.69
CA TYR A 3 11.31 -5.57 19.64
C TYR A 3 10.98 -4.06 19.68
N TYR A 4 10.71 -3.52 20.88
CA TYR A 4 10.41 -2.09 21.04
C TYR A 4 11.62 -1.19 20.73
N LEU A 5 12.82 -1.61 21.13
CA LEU A 5 14.07 -0.88 20.84
C LEU A 5 14.34 -0.82 19.33
N SER A 6 14.11 -1.92 18.60
CA SER A 6 14.30 -1.96 17.15
C SER A 6 13.27 -1.12 16.39
N THR A 7 12.03 -1.03 16.91
CA THR A 7 10.95 -0.22 16.31
C THR A 7 11.20 1.26 16.55
N TRP A 8 11.63 1.62 17.78
CA TRP A 8 11.96 2.99 18.15
C TRP A 8 13.17 3.52 17.37
N TRP A 9 14.23 2.71 17.22
CA TRP A 9 15.42 3.04 16.42
C TRP A 9 15.09 3.24 14.94
N ARG A 10 14.23 2.41 14.37
CA ARG A 10 13.74 2.56 12.99
C ARG A 10 12.93 3.83 12.80
N TRP A 11 12.03 4.13 13.73
CA TRP A 11 11.25 5.36 13.73
C TRP A 11 12.18 6.59 13.79
N PHE A 12 13.15 6.60 14.68
CA PHE A 12 14.10 7.69 14.83
C PHE A 12 14.92 7.93 13.55
N ARG A 13 15.40 6.87 12.91
CA ARG A 13 16.11 6.96 11.62
C ARG A 13 15.26 7.48 10.47
N ARG A 14 13.94 7.41 10.58
CA ARG A 14 12.98 7.84 9.56
C ARG A 14 12.16 9.07 9.98
N CYS A 15 12.43 9.68 11.12
CA CYS A 15 11.66 10.83 11.63
C CYS A 15 11.70 12.02 10.66
N GLY A 16 12.80 12.24 9.94
CA GLY A 16 12.93 13.26 8.90
C GLY A 16 12.03 13.03 7.67
N TYR A 17 11.48 11.83 7.49
CA TYR A 17 10.58 11.50 6.36
C TYR A 17 9.10 11.47 6.76
N SER A 18 8.77 12.01 7.93
CA SER A 18 7.39 12.05 8.40
C SER A 18 6.62 13.22 7.79
N ARG A 19 5.31 13.02 7.57
CA ARG A 19 4.34 14.07 7.19
C ARG A 19 4.65 14.85 5.91
N GLY A 20 5.43 14.27 4.98
CA GLY A 20 5.75 14.91 3.70
C GLY A 20 6.76 16.05 3.78
N PHE A 21 7.54 16.17 4.87
CA PHE A 21 8.60 17.15 4.96
C PHE A 21 9.64 16.93 3.84
N GLY A 22 9.98 17.99 3.10
CA GLY A 22 10.91 17.92 1.96
C GLY A 22 10.29 17.41 0.64
N VAL A 23 8.99 17.10 0.60
CA VAL A 23 8.30 16.70 -0.63
C VAL A 23 7.92 17.94 -1.43
N GLN A 24 8.50 18.10 -2.62
CA GLN A 24 8.26 19.25 -3.49
C GLN A 24 6.97 19.13 -4.34
N SER A 25 6.53 17.90 -4.63
CA SER A 25 5.31 17.66 -5.41
C SER A 25 4.06 17.92 -4.55
N PRO A 26 3.18 18.87 -4.91
CA PRO A 26 1.95 19.15 -4.17
C PRO A 26 1.02 17.94 -4.05
N SER A 27 0.89 17.15 -5.13
CA SER A 27 0.06 15.94 -5.16
C SER A 27 0.62 14.85 -4.24
N ALA A 28 1.94 14.62 -4.27
CA ALA A 28 2.58 13.65 -3.38
C ALA A 28 2.53 14.12 -1.91
N TYR A 29 2.71 15.41 -1.66
CA TYR A 29 2.54 15.99 -0.31
C TYR A 29 1.12 15.77 0.20
N SER A 30 0.10 16.08 -0.61
CA SER A 30 -1.30 15.88 -0.25
C SER A 30 -1.61 14.41 0.03
N PHE A 31 -1.11 13.48 -0.79
CA PHE A 31 -1.28 12.06 -0.58
C PHE A 31 -0.63 11.58 0.73
N ILE A 32 0.61 12.00 1.00
CA ILE A 32 1.28 11.67 2.26
C ILE A 32 0.54 12.25 3.46
N ARG A 33 0.09 13.51 3.38
CA ARG A 33 -0.52 14.22 4.49
C ARG A 33 -1.93 13.73 4.80
N TYR A 34 -2.76 13.57 3.77
CA TYR A 34 -4.20 13.38 3.90
C TYR A 34 -4.68 11.95 3.60
N VAL A 35 -3.79 11.05 3.17
CA VAL A 35 -4.11 9.64 2.98
C VAL A 35 -3.23 8.75 3.85
N ILE A 36 -1.90 8.84 3.70
CA ILE A 36 -0.98 7.98 4.47
C ILE A 36 -0.99 8.34 5.96
N ASN A 37 -0.77 9.62 6.28
CA ASN A 37 -0.65 10.13 7.66
C ASN A 37 -1.93 10.83 8.16
N GLU A 38 -3.08 10.49 7.61
CA GLU A 38 -4.36 10.97 8.09
C GLU A 38 -4.65 10.45 9.50
N HIS A 39 -5.03 11.36 10.39
CA HIS A 39 -5.34 11.05 11.79
C HIS A 39 -6.82 11.27 12.14
N TYR A 40 -7.64 11.56 11.14
CA TYR A 40 -9.06 11.77 11.35
C TYR A 40 -9.72 10.49 11.91
N PRO A 41 -10.54 10.57 12.98
CA PRO A 41 -11.20 9.40 13.56
C PRO A 41 -12.41 9.00 12.72
N TYR A 42 -12.22 8.09 11.77
CA TYR A 42 -13.35 7.49 11.04
C TYR A 42 -14.15 6.59 11.96
N TYR A 43 -15.47 6.67 11.92
CA TYR A 43 -16.36 5.81 12.72
C TYR A 43 -16.07 4.32 12.52
N ALA A 44 -15.84 3.90 11.28
CA ALA A 44 -15.50 2.53 10.93
C ALA A 44 -14.23 1.99 11.66
N TYR A 45 -13.36 2.84 12.17
CA TYR A 45 -12.14 2.37 12.84
C TYR A 45 -12.45 1.64 14.15
N GLN A 46 -13.39 2.15 14.94
CA GLN A 46 -13.77 1.52 16.19
C GLN A 46 -14.55 0.24 15.92
N GLU A 47 -15.54 0.29 15.02
CA GLU A 47 -16.33 -0.87 14.62
C GLU A 47 -15.47 -2.02 14.11
N LEU A 48 -14.51 -1.74 13.23
CA LEU A 48 -13.59 -2.74 12.68
C LEU A 48 -12.60 -3.26 13.75
N GLN A 49 -12.20 -2.42 14.70
CA GLN A 49 -11.37 -2.87 15.82
C GLN A 49 -12.12 -3.83 16.73
N ASP A 50 -13.38 -3.56 17.01
CA ASP A 50 -14.23 -4.39 17.85
C ASP A 50 -14.63 -5.70 17.13
N GLN A 51 -14.82 -5.64 15.80
CA GLN A 51 -15.12 -6.81 14.98
C GLN A 51 -13.93 -7.78 14.84
N PHE A 52 -12.69 -7.28 14.89
CA PHE A 52 -11.47 -8.08 14.71
C PHE A 52 -10.51 -7.96 15.90
N PRO A 53 -10.93 -8.38 17.13
CA PRO A 53 -10.11 -8.24 18.33
C PRO A 53 -8.84 -9.10 18.32
N GLN A 54 -8.76 -10.09 17.43
CA GLN A 54 -7.58 -10.94 17.21
C GLN A 54 -6.43 -10.21 16.49
N LEU A 55 -6.71 -9.10 15.79
CA LEU A 55 -5.67 -8.32 15.14
C LEU A 55 -4.87 -7.51 16.17
N ASN A 56 -3.57 -7.50 16.00
CA ASN A 56 -2.72 -6.67 16.85
C ASN A 56 -2.75 -5.19 16.42
N ARG A 57 -2.20 -4.32 17.27
CA ARG A 57 -2.19 -2.86 17.04
C ARG A 57 -1.60 -2.45 15.69
N ARG A 58 -0.61 -3.18 15.21
CA ARG A 58 0.05 -2.90 13.93
C ARG A 58 -0.85 -3.30 12.75
N GLU A 59 -1.51 -4.44 12.83
CA GLU A 59 -2.45 -4.91 11.82
C GLU A 59 -3.63 -3.95 11.71
N HIS A 60 -4.20 -3.51 12.82
CA HIS A 60 -5.23 -2.45 12.81
C HIS A 60 -4.73 -1.16 12.16
N LYS A 61 -3.47 -0.76 12.41
CA LYS A 61 -2.87 0.42 11.78
C LYS A 61 -2.77 0.25 10.26
N VAL A 62 -2.34 -0.92 9.78
CA VAL A 62 -2.31 -1.26 8.35
C VAL A 62 -3.73 -1.30 7.77
N GLY A 63 -4.68 -1.93 8.44
CA GLY A 63 -6.09 -1.95 8.04
C GLY A 63 -6.67 -0.54 7.85
N ARG A 64 -6.45 0.35 8.81
CA ARG A 64 -6.87 1.76 8.71
C ARG A 64 -6.23 2.48 7.51
N LEU A 65 -4.96 2.20 7.20
CA LEU A 65 -4.33 2.71 6.00
C LEU A 65 -5.01 2.18 4.74
N LEU A 66 -5.28 0.87 4.67
CA LEU A 66 -5.95 0.25 3.53
C LEU A 66 -7.36 0.81 3.30
N LEU A 67 -8.11 1.09 4.37
CA LEU A 67 -9.39 1.79 4.29
C LEU A 67 -9.21 3.16 3.61
N ARG A 68 -8.26 3.97 4.06
CA ARG A 68 -8.00 5.29 3.48
C ARG A 68 -7.52 5.23 2.03
N LEU A 69 -6.65 4.26 1.70
CA LEU A 69 -6.20 4.03 0.33
C LEU A 69 -7.37 3.64 -0.58
N SER A 70 -8.24 2.72 -0.13
CA SER A 70 -9.44 2.31 -0.85
C SER A 70 -10.41 3.48 -1.04
N ASN A 71 -10.64 4.28 0.03
CA ASN A 71 -11.47 5.47 -0.04
C ASN A 71 -10.90 6.55 -0.98
N HIS A 72 -9.60 6.75 -0.99
CA HIS A 72 -8.94 7.72 -1.87
C HIS A 72 -8.97 7.27 -3.33
N TRP A 73 -8.69 5.99 -3.59
CA TRP A 73 -8.58 5.46 -4.94
C TRP A 73 -9.94 5.21 -5.59
N GLN A 74 -10.96 4.82 -4.79
CA GLN A 74 -12.30 4.43 -5.26
C GLN A 74 -12.24 3.41 -6.41
N PRO A 75 -11.66 2.22 -6.18
CA PRO A 75 -11.55 1.20 -7.20
C PRO A 75 -12.92 0.62 -7.56
N ALA A 76 -13.12 0.24 -8.82
CA ALA A 76 -14.23 -0.62 -9.22
C ALA A 76 -13.92 -2.09 -8.92
N ILE A 77 -12.64 -2.48 -9.05
CA ILE A 77 -12.16 -3.85 -8.81
C ILE A 77 -11.05 -3.83 -7.76
N ARG A 78 -11.10 -4.80 -6.86
CA ARG A 78 -10.03 -5.12 -5.90
C ARG A 78 -9.51 -6.53 -6.17
N LEU A 79 -8.20 -6.65 -6.42
CA LEU A 79 -7.51 -7.92 -6.52
C LEU A 79 -6.63 -8.10 -5.28
N GLY A 80 -6.72 -9.26 -4.64
CA GLY A 80 -5.94 -9.50 -3.42
C GLY A 80 -5.69 -10.98 -3.15
N ASN A 81 -4.79 -11.23 -2.22
CA ASN A 81 -4.51 -12.56 -1.67
C ASN A 81 -4.57 -12.55 -0.13
N HIS A 82 -5.21 -11.56 0.45
CA HIS A 82 -5.23 -11.36 1.90
C HIS A 82 -6.62 -10.96 2.40
N HIS A 83 -7.37 -11.92 2.93
CA HIS A 83 -8.77 -11.72 3.36
C HIS A 83 -8.93 -11.00 4.69
N ILE A 84 -7.92 -10.96 5.56
CA ILE A 84 -8.01 -10.33 6.89
C ILE A 84 -8.37 -8.84 6.80
N PHE A 85 -7.91 -8.16 5.75
CA PHE A 85 -8.15 -6.73 5.54
C PHE A 85 -9.33 -6.39 4.63
N ASP A 86 -10.09 -7.39 4.15
CA ASP A 86 -11.20 -7.16 3.22
C ASP A 86 -12.27 -6.24 3.81
N ALA A 87 -12.56 -6.36 5.10
CA ALA A 87 -13.51 -5.48 5.78
C ALA A 87 -13.05 -4.02 5.79
N TYR A 88 -11.74 -3.77 6.02
CA TYR A 88 -11.17 -2.43 5.96
C TYR A 88 -11.21 -1.85 4.55
N LEU A 89 -10.86 -2.64 3.55
CA LEU A 89 -10.92 -2.25 2.13
C LEU A 89 -12.36 -1.95 1.70
N LYS A 90 -13.31 -2.78 2.11
CA LYS A 90 -14.74 -2.61 1.84
C LYS A 90 -15.29 -1.36 2.52
N ALA A 91 -14.90 -1.08 3.76
CA ALA A 91 -15.30 0.13 4.46
C ALA A 91 -14.78 1.41 3.77
N GLY A 92 -13.65 1.35 3.05
CA GLY A 92 -13.14 2.45 2.25
C GLY A 92 -13.86 2.65 0.90
N CYS A 93 -14.27 1.55 0.26
CA CYS A 93 -15.03 1.58 -1.00
C CYS A 93 -15.97 0.38 -1.06
N MET A 94 -17.25 0.63 -0.76
CA MET A 94 -18.27 -0.42 -0.62
C MET A 94 -18.64 -1.07 -1.95
N ASN A 95 -18.57 -0.33 -3.05
CA ASN A 95 -19.03 -0.77 -4.37
C ASN A 95 -17.98 -1.56 -5.16
N ALA A 96 -16.75 -1.68 -4.64
CA ALA A 96 -15.69 -2.40 -5.33
C ALA A 96 -15.93 -3.92 -5.29
N GLU A 97 -15.89 -4.56 -6.44
CA GLU A 97 -15.90 -6.02 -6.55
C GLU A 97 -14.53 -6.58 -6.13
N ALA A 98 -14.54 -7.68 -5.37
CA ALA A 98 -13.32 -8.28 -4.83
C ALA A 98 -13.07 -9.65 -5.43
N PHE A 99 -11.85 -9.88 -5.92
CA PHE A 99 -11.43 -11.14 -6.53
C PHE A 99 -10.05 -11.58 -6.03
N GLU A 100 -9.80 -12.89 -6.09
CA GLU A 100 -8.49 -13.45 -5.82
C GLU A 100 -7.51 -13.09 -6.94
N ILE A 101 -6.30 -12.65 -6.59
CA ILE A 101 -5.32 -12.17 -7.58
C ILE A 101 -4.80 -13.28 -8.50
N ALA A 102 -4.67 -14.52 -7.99
CA ALA A 102 -4.02 -15.61 -8.71
C ALA A 102 -4.70 -15.93 -10.05
N ASP A 103 -6.03 -15.89 -10.08
CA ASP A 103 -6.83 -16.33 -11.22
C ASP A 103 -7.41 -15.17 -12.04
N ASN A 104 -7.22 -13.93 -11.59
CA ASN A 104 -7.96 -12.79 -12.12
C ASN A 104 -7.07 -11.64 -12.65
N LEU A 105 -5.85 -11.92 -13.05
CA LEU A 105 -4.96 -10.91 -13.64
C LEU A 105 -5.50 -10.29 -14.93
N SER A 106 -6.37 -11.01 -15.65
CA SER A 106 -7.07 -10.51 -16.84
C SER A 106 -8.03 -9.35 -16.56
N LEU A 107 -8.43 -9.14 -15.30
CA LEU A 107 -9.27 -8.01 -14.88
C LEU A 107 -8.51 -6.68 -14.79
N LEU A 108 -7.20 -6.67 -15.01
CA LEU A 108 -6.40 -5.45 -15.10
C LEU A 108 -6.64 -4.75 -16.45
N ASP A 109 -7.83 -4.16 -16.60
CA ASP A 109 -8.23 -3.41 -17.80
C ASP A 109 -7.84 -1.93 -17.66
N LYS A 110 -7.33 -1.34 -18.75
CA LYS A 110 -6.87 0.06 -18.80
C LYS A 110 -7.95 1.10 -18.52
N ASN A 111 -9.21 0.72 -18.66
CA ASN A 111 -10.37 1.59 -18.46
C ASN A 111 -10.98 1.44 -17.05
N VAL A 112 -10.52 0.50 -16.25
CA VAL A 112 -11.09 0.17 -14.95
C VAL A 112 -10.12 0.51 -13.83
N LYS A 113 -10.55 1.34 -12.89
CA LYS A 113 -9.77 1.58 -11.67
C LYS A 113 -9.68 0.33 -10.82
N THR A 114 -8.48 -0.18 -10.69
CA THR A 114 -8.20 -1.41 -9.93
C THR A 114 -7.26 -1.13 -8.78
N MET A 115 -7.54 -1.71 -7.63
CA MET A 115 -6.64 -1.74 -6.49
C MET A 115 -6.14 -3.17 -6.28
N VAL A 116 -4.83 -3.34 -6.33
CA VAL A 116 -4.19 -4.65 -6.15
C VAL A 116 -3.50 -4.66 -4.80
N VAL A 117 -3.82 -5.61 -3.93
CA VAL A 117 -3.23 -5.76 -2.60
C VAL A 117 -2.54 -7.11 -2.50
N VAL A 118 -1.21 -7.09 -2.40
CA VAL A 118 -0.39 -8.30 -2.36
C VAL A 118 0.24 -8.45 -0.99
N ASP A 119 -0.06 -9.57 -0.34
CA ASP A 119 0.66 -10.04 0.85
C ASP A 119 1.92 -10.79 0.42
N LEU A 120 3.08 -10.22 0.72
CA LEU A 120 4.39 -10.75 0.34
C LEU A 120 4.80 -12.00 1.12
N ASP A 121 4.11 -12.31 2.22
CA ASP A 121 4.31 -13.56 2.94
C ASP A 121 3.63 -14.74 2.22
N LYS A 122 2.63 -14.46 1.37
CA LYS A 122 1.91 -15.46 0.57
C LYS A 122 2.33 -15.48 -0.90
N LEU A 123 2.55 -14.31 -1.50
CA LEU A 123 3.02 -14.17 -2.88
C LEU A 123 4.36 -13.42 -2.91
N PRO A 124 5.43 -14.06 -3.40
CA PRO A 124 6.76 -13.46 -3.37
C PRO A 124 6.88 -12.28 -4.34
N MET A 125 7.81 -11.37 -4.05
CA MET A 125 8.11 -10.22 -4.92
C MET A 125 8.45 -10.60 -6.37
N GLU A 126 9.00 -11.80 -6.60
CA GLU A 126 9.28 -12.29 -7.96
C GLU A 126 8.00 -12.49 -8.78
N PHE A 127 6.90 -12.92 -8.15
CA PHE A 127 5.59 -12.96 -8.81
C PHE A 127 5.13 -11.57 -9.20
N VAL A 128 5.27 -10.60 -8.31
CA VAL A 128 4.90 -9.19 -8.58
C VAL A 128 5.70 -8.66 -9.76
N LEU A 129 7.01 -8.86 -9.78
CA LEU A 129 7.88 -8.35 -10.84
C LEU A 129 7.62 -8.98 -12.21
N LYS A 130 7.37 -10.29 -12.25
CA LYS A 130 7.26 -11.04 -13.51
C LYS A 130 5.85 -11.05 -14.09
N ASN A 131 4.84 -11.23 -13.24
CA ASN A 131 3.48 -11.50 -13.68
C ASN A 131 2.56 -10.29 -13.55
N LEU A 132 2.72 -9.48 -12.51
CA LEU A 132 1.82 -8.38 -12.21
C LEU A 132 2.30 -7.06 -12.79
N LEU A 133 3.57 -6.72 -12.58
CA LEU A 133 4.12 -5.42 -12.95
C LEU A 133 3.96 -5.06 -14.44
N PRO A 134 4.16 -5.98 -15.40
CA PRO A 134 3.95 -5.69 -16.82
C PRO A 134 2.50 -5.40 -17.22
N LEU A 135 1.53 -5.80 -16.39
CA LEU A 135 0.10 -5.57 -16.61
C LEU A 135 -0.40 -4.28 -15.95
N CYS A 136 0.41 -3.67 -15.08
CA CYS A 136 0.03 -2.47 -14.36
C CYS A 136 0.08 -1.23 -15.28
N HIS A 137 -0.87 -0.33 -15.08
CA HIS A 137 -1.04 0.91 -15.84
C HIS A 137 -1.64 2.01 -14.95
N SER A 138 -1.89 3.20 -15.49
CA SER A 138 -2.32 4.39 -14.74
C SER A 138 -3.63 4.23 -13.93
N GLN A 139 -4.47 3.25 -14.24
CA GLN A 139 -5.68 2.93 -13.48
C GLN A 139 -5.45 1.88 -12.39
N VAL A 140 -4.21 1.46 -12.15
CA VAL A 140 -3.86 0.50 -11.09
C VAL A 140 -3.16 1.20 -9.95
N MET A 141 -3.58 0.91 -8.73
CA MET A 141 -2.84 1.17 -7.51
C MET A 141 -2.41 -0.17 -6.89
N LEU A 142 -1.12 -0.40 -6.82
CA LEU A 142 -0.56 -1.61 -6.19
C LEU A 142 -0.15 -1.31 -4.75
N VAL A 143 -0.61 -2.13 -3.84
CA VAL A 143 -0.24 -2.11 -2.42
C VAL A 143 0.44 -3.41 -2.06
N LEU A 144 1.67 -3.32 -1.57
CA LEU A 144 2.46 -4.45 -1.09
C LEU A 144 2.44 -4.48 0.43
N LEU A 145 2.03 -5.58 1.02
CA LEU A 145 2.03 -5.81 2.46
C LEU A 145 3.19 -6.74 2.83
N GLY A 146 4.02 -6.34 3.76
CA GLY A 146 5.17 -7.11 4.22
C GLY A 146 6.39 -6.23 4.50
N ASN A 147 7.46 -6.83 5.01
CA ASN A 147 8.68 -6.09 5.31
C ASN A 147 9.50 -5.86 4.02
N LEU A 148 9.33 -4.68 3.40
CA LEU A 148 10.07 -4.28 2.18
C LEU A 148 11.58 -4.20 2.39
N HIS A 149 12.02 -3.99 3.63
CA HIS A 149 13.44 -3.90 4.01
C HIS A 149 14.03 -5.22 4.52
N ALA A 150 13.27 -6.32 4.43
CA ALA A 150 13.84 -7.64 4.70
C ALA A 150 14.87 -8.00 3.61
N ARG A 151 15.95 -8.70 4.03
CA ARG A 151 17.05 -9.08 3.13
C ARG A 151 16.59 -9.75 1.82
N LYS A 152 15.53 -10.55 1.91
CA LYS A 152 14.97 -11.26 0.74
C LYS A 152 14.12 -10.35 -0.19
N THR A 153 13.53 -9.29 0.34
CA THR A 153 12.55 -8.46 -0.37
C THR A 153 13.17 -7.18 -0.89
N TYR A 154 14.17 -6.62 -0.19
CA TYR A 154 14.67 -5.28 -0.43
C TYR A 154 15.25 -5.09 -1.84
N SER A 155 16.06 -6.03 -2.34
CA SER A 155 16.61 -5.95 -3.70
C SER A 155 15.53 -5.96 -4.77
N SER A 156 14.50 -6.78 -4.60
CA SER A 156 13.35 -6.84 -5.52
C SER A 156 12.47 -5.60 -5.40
N TRP A 157 12.35 -5.00 -4.21
CA TRP A 157 11.69 -3.71 -4.03
C TRP A 157 12.41 -2.58 -4.78
N LEU A 158 13.74 -2.52 -4.71
CA LEU A 158 14.52 -1.55 -5.49
C LEU A 158 14.36 -1.77 -6.99
N ARG A 159 14.40 -3.03 -7.46
CA ARG A 159 14.15 -3.36 -8.88
C ARG A 159 12.77 -2.90 -9.34
N LEU A 160 11.73 -3.04 -8.50
CA LEU A 160 10.39 -2.54 -8.79
C LEU A 160 10.42 -1.00 -8.93
N GLN A 161 11.08 -0.31 -8.01
CA GLN A 161 11.21 1.14 -8.06
C GLN A 161 11.92 1.63 -9.33
N GLU A 162 12.96 0.94 -9.76
CA GLU A 162 13.76 1.28 -10.95
C GLU A 162 13.08 0.85 -12.26
N SER A 163 12.12 -0.07 -12.20
CA SER A 163 11.42 -0.60 -13.39
C SER A 163 10.75 0.50 -14.20
N GLU A 164 10.82 0.40 -15.53
CA GLU A 164 10.14 1.31 -16.46
C GLU A 164 8.62 1.37 -16.25
N PHE A 165 8.01 0.32 -15.71
CA PHE A 165 6.56 0.26 -15.44
C PHE A 165 6.14 1.10 -14.24
N SER A 166 7.01 1.33 -13.25
CA SER A 166 6.66 2.06 -12.04
C SER A 166 6.77 3.58 -12.22
N GLY A 167 5.79 4.33 -11.70
CA GLY A 167 5.79 5.78 -11.60
C GLY A 167 6.20 6.27 -10.20
N ILE A 168 5.22 6.60 -9.38
CA ILE A 168 5.46 7.08 -8.00
C ILE A 168 5.36 5.91 -7.03
N THR A 169 6.35 5.79 -6.13
CA THR A 169 6.33 4.78 -5.06
C THR A 169 6.44 5.42 -3.68
N TYR A 170 5.71 4.85 -2.72
CA TYR A 170 5.78 5.23 -1.31
C TYR A 170 6.22 4.02 -0.48
N ASP A 171 7.38 4.15 0.16
CA ASP A 171 7.96 3.17 1.07
C ASP A 171 7.60 3.52 2.52
N LEU A 172 6.68 2.75 3.11
CA LEU A 172 6.26 2.88 4.50
C LEU A 172 6.92 1.82 5.40
N TYR A 173 7.96 1.18 4.94
CA TYR A 173 8.70 0.08 5.56
C TYR A 173 7.99 -1.28 5.50
N TYR A 174 6.75 -1.37 5.96
CA TYR A 174 5.95 -2.60 5.96
C TYR A 174 4.79 -2.57 4.95
N VAL A 175 4.62 -1.46 4.30
CA VAL A 175 3.66 -1.28 3.20
C VAL A 175 4.34 -0.51 2.10
N GLY A 176 4.23 -0.99 0.87
CA GLY A 176 4.61 -0.26 -0.33
C GLY A 176 3.35 0.17 -1.09
N VAL A 177 3.31 1.41 -1.56
CA VAL A 177 2.25 1.86 -2.47
C VAL A 177 2.88 2.30 -3.77
N VAL A 178 2.37 1.81 -4.89
CA VAL A 178 2.91 2.06 -6.23
C VAL A 178 1.82 2.54 -7.16
N PHE A 179 2.10 3.64 -7.85
CA PHE A 179 1.30 4.18 -8.94
C PHE A 179 2.07 4.07 -10.27
N PHE A 180 1.33 3.90 -11.35
CA PHE A 180 1.86 3.60 -12.68
C PHE A 180 1.55 4.69 -13.71
N ASP A 181 1.38 5.93 -13.27
CA ASP A 181 1.18 7.06 -14.18
C ASP A 181 2.52 7.58 -14.72
N HIS A 182 2.77 7.33 -16.01
CA HIS A 182 3.99 7.77 -16.71
C HIS A 182 3.95 9.23 -17.17
N LYS A 183 2.83 9.94 -16.98
CA LYS A 183 2.75 11.38 -17.25
C LYS A 183 3.43 12.21 -16.18
N ILE A 184 3.69 11.59 -15.02
CA ILE A 184 4.33 12.23 -13.87
C ILE A 184 5.76 11.69 -13.77
N TYR A 185 6.72 12.57 -13.41
CA TYR A 185 8.10 12.14 -13.17
C TYR A 185 8.15 11.04 -12.13
N LYS A 186 8.92 9.99 -12.42
CA LYS A 186 9.19 8.89 -11.51
C LYS A 186 9.81 9.44 -10.21
N GLN A 187 9.21 9.08 -9.08
CA GLN A 187 9.66 9.53 -7.76
C GLN A 187 9.47 8.44 -6.71
N HIS A 188 10.41 8.39 -5.76
CA HIS A 188 10.41 7.41 -4.68
C HIS A 188 10.42 8.11 -3.33
N TYR A 189 9.30 8.02 -2.62
CA TYR A 189 9.15 8.64 -1.32
C TYR A 189 9.30 7.62 -0.20
N ARG A 190 10.17 7.91 0.77
CA ARG A 190 10.19 7.20 2.04
C ARG A 190 9.30 7.96 3.01
N VAL A 191 8.35 7.26 3.62
CA VAL A 191 7.39 7.89 4.54
C VAL A 191 7.44 7.14 5.87
N ASN A 192 7.52 7.90 6.95
CA ASN A 192 7.40 7.34 8.28
C ASN A 192 5.91 7.16 8.62
N PHE A 193 5.53 5.91 8.77
CA PHE A 193 4.14 5.50 9.01
C PHE A 193 4.03 4.60 10.24
#